data_6e8a0769dbf8e8e77f9d164e9239770a
#
_entry.id   6e8a0769dbf8e8e77f9d164e9239770a
#
_cell.length_a   1.000
_cell.length_b   1.000
_cell.length_c   1.000
_cell.angle_alpha   90.00
_cell.angle_beta   90.00
_cell.angle_gamma   90.00
#
_symmetry.space_group_name_H-M   'P 1'
#
loop_
_entity.id
_entity.type
_entity.pdbx_description
1 polymer ?
#
loop_
_entity_poly.entity_id
_entity_poly.type
_entity_poly.pdbx_seq_one_letter_code
_entity_poly.pdbx_strand_id
1 'polypeptide(L)'
;MRTLQTIVVGFLAGLAGAYSFYAYQQEKLKRETTQANQVLNYQPDDSYRPNIVAPTAPSTIEKVDFSEAAAKATPSVVYITSISKSGTTYTMWDLLFGGGGSQMQVSSGSGVIFTSDGYIVTNNHVIETAEQIQVMHEKNVYDAELIGTDPSTDLAVLKIKGTDLPAITLGSSKNLAVGEWVIAVGNPFSLSSTVTAGIVSAKGRRINIVEDKFPIESFIQTDAAINPGNSGGALVNKNGELVGINTAILSRTGSYTGYAFAVPIDIARKVVEDLVKYGVAQKAVLGADITEYDYQNAKKYGLDTEVKVFRGVLVAKVDDESAARKAGLQAGDIITRINNIDINTESAFEEEISYRSPGDKVTITYQRGGKVATAEVTLLNRFGDTNLIRRKIYSDVALGANLEAVEYGVKVFKIKEGMLAKVGVPENYTIVYINRQRVRDPEEVIEFFNKYKGRVLMQGLTSSKQQLPLEFYLR
;
A
#
# COMPACT_ATOMS: atom_id res chain seq x y z
N MET A 1 66.34 -63.34 -22.04
CA MET A 1 65.18 -63.57 -22.83
C MET A 1 63.82 -63.28 -22.18
N ARG A 2 63.64 -63.60 -20.88
CA ARG A 2 62.32 -63.33 -20.20
C ARG A 2 61.93 -61.85 -20.06
N THR A 3 62.89 -60.93 -19.83
CA THR A 3 62.59 -59.49 -19.70
C THR A 3 62.15 -58.82 -21.01
N LEU A 4 62.70 -59.26 -22.15
CA LEU A 4 62.26 -58.73 -23.46
C LEU A 4 60.84 -59.17 -23.81
N GLN A 5 60.48 -60.41 -23.47
CA GLN A 5 59.11 -60.89 -23.66
C GLN A 5 58.09 -60.13 -22.80
N THR A 6 58.43 -59.77 -21.54
CA THR A 6 57.50 -59.01 -20.70
C THR A 6 57.29 -57.60 -21.24
N ILE A 7 58.33 -56.95 -21.76
CA ILE A 7 58.21 -55.63 -22.39
C ILE A 7 57.33 -55.68 -23.63
N VAL A 8 57.52 -56.68 -24.49
CA VAL A 8 56.71 -56.82 -25.70
C VAL A 8 55.26 -57.12 -25.39
N VAL A 9 54.96 -57.98 -24.39
CA VAL A 9 53.61 -58.23 -23.96
C VAL A 9 52.93 -56.99 -23.34
N GLY A 10 53.67 -56.24 -22.53
CA GLY A 10 53.17 -54.97 -21.97
C GLY A 10 52.87 -53.93 -23.03
N PHE A 11 53.74 -53.83 -24.06
CA PHE A 11 53.54 -52.92 -25.17
C PHE A 11 52.31 -53.29 -26.02
N LEU A 12 52.12 -54.60 -26.31
CA LEU A 12 50.98 -55.10 -27.06
C LEU A 12 49.64 -54.93 -26.25
N ALA A 13 49.69 -55.14 -24.95
CA ALA A 13 48.54 -54.89 -24.09
C ALA A 13 48.17 -53.40 -24.05
N GLY A 14 49.16 -52.50 -24.01
CA GLY A 14 48.98 -51.04 -24.09
C GLY A 14 48.33 -50.62 -25.44
N LEU A 15 48.80 -51.19 -26.54
CA LEU A 15 48.25 -50.90 -27.86
C LEU A 15 46.77 -51.44 -27.97
N ALA A 16 46.50 -52.61 -27.43
CA ALA A 16 45.16 -53.17 -27.45
C ALA A 16 44.20 -52.30 -26.60
N GLY A 17 44.67 -51.79 -25.43
CA GLY A 17 43.92 -50.86 -24.59
C GLY A 17 43.64 -49.53 -25.26
N ALA A 18 44.66 -48.96 -25.92
CA ALA A 18 44.50 -47.72 -26.69
C ALA A 18 43.55 -47.87 -27.88
N TYR A 19 43.62 -49.01 -28.59
CA TYR A 19 42.69 -49.30 -29.67
C TYR A 19 41.25 -49.51 -29.20
N SER A 20 41.06 -50.23 -28.12
CA SER A 20 39.75 -50.39 -27.51
C SER A 20 39.13 -49.08 -27.03
N PHE A 21 39.94 -48.21 -26.44
CA PHE A 21 39.49 -46.88 -26.06
C PHE A 21 39.16 -46.00 -27.25
N TYR A 22 39.96 -46.07 -28.33
CA TYR A 22 39.69 -45.35 -29.56
C TYR A 22 38.39 -45.85 -30.22
N ALA A 23 38.21 -47.18 -30.30
CA ALA A 23 36.98 -47.77 -30.84
C ALA A 23 35.75 -47.38 -30.04
N TYR A 24 35.85 -47.37 -28.70
CA TYR A 24 34.79 -46.90 -27.81
C TYR A 24 34.42 -45.42 -28.04
N GLN A 25 35.43 -44.57 -28.16
CA GLN A 25 35.25 -43.13 -28.44
C GLN A 25 34.54 -42.93 -29.81
N GLN A 26 34.93 -43.66 -30.82
CA GLN A 26 34.33 -43.60 -32.15
C GLN A 26 32.85 -44.05 -32.12
N GLU A 27 32.56 -45.10 -31.37
CA GLU A 27 31.19 -45.57 -31.24
C GLU A 27 30.30 -44.62 -30.43
N LYS A 28 30.87 -44.00 -29.39
CA LYS A 28 30.21 -42.94 -28.62
C LYS A 28 29.90 -41.71 -29.48
N LEU A 29 30.87 -41.23 -30.25
CA LEU A 29 30.69 -40.14 -31.21
C LEU A 29 29.63 -40.44 -32.25
N LYS A 30 29.57 -41.67 -32.79
CA LYS A 30 28.52 -42.10 -33.72
C LYS A 30 27.12 -42.08 -33.07
N ARG A 31 27.00 -42.51 -31.82
CA ARG A 31 25.72 -42.47 -31.09
C ARG A 31 25.27 -41.04 -30.84
N GLU A 32 26.19 -40.14 -30.43
CA GLU A 32 25.88 -38.73 -30.20
C GLU A 32 25.51 -38.02 -31.50
N THR A 33 26.18 -38.31 -32.62
CA THR A 33 25.83 -37.74 -33.94
C THR A 33 24.50 -38.30 -34.47
N THR A 34 24.17 -39.56 -34.19
CA THR A 34 22.90 -40.15 -34.58
C THR A 34 21.73 -39.58 -33.77
N GLN A 35 21.95 -39.27 -32.47
CA GLN A 35 20.96 -38.57 -31.64
C GLN A 35 20.80 -37.10 -32.04
N ALA A 36 21.89 -36.41 -32.43
CA ALA A 36 21.84 -35.03 -32.90
C ALA A 36 21.18 -34.89 -34.29
N ASN A 37 21.16 -35.96 -35.11
CA ASN A 37 20.54 -35.97 -36.41
C ASN A 37 19.09 -36.51 -36.41
N GLN A 38 18.45 -36.74 -35.25
CA GLN A 38 17.00 -36.81 -35.21
C GLN A 38 16.45 -35.39 -35.47
N VAL A 39 16.44 -34.99 -36.70
CA VAL A 39 15.61 -33.89 -37.17
C VAL A 39 14.18 -34.29 -36.78
N LEU A 40 13.65 -33.64 -35.73
CA LEU A 40 12.22 -33.63 -35.48
C LEU A 40 11.60 -33.12 -36.79
N ASN A 41 11.05 -34.02 -37.58
CA ASN A 41 10.20 -33.62 -38.72
C ASN A 41 8.98 -32.92 -38.11
N TYR A 42 9.15 -31.64 -37.83
CA TYR A 42 8.03 -30.76 -37.53
C TYR A 42 7.17 -30.73 -38.79
N GLN A 43 6.06 -31.44 -38.79
CA GLN A 43 4.99 -31.19 -39.75
C GLN A 43 4.24 -29.97 -39.29
N PRO A 44 4.30 -28.85 -40.02
CA PRO A 44 3.48 -27.69 -39.70
C PRO A 44 2.01 -28.14 -39.69
N ASP A 45 1.31 -27.77 -38.62
CA ASP A 45 -0.13 -27.94 -38.59
C ASP A 45 -0.75 -26.92 -39.54
N ASP A 46 -1.11 -27.39 -40.74
CA ASP A 46 -1.76 -26.56 -41.78
C ASP A 46 -3.13 -26.00 -41.29
N SER A 47 -3.64 -26.47 -40.17
CA SER A 47 -4.85 -25.93 -39.56
C SER A 47 -4.60 -24.65 -38.75
N TYR A 48 -3.31 -24.36 -38.39
CA TYR A 48 -2.96 -23.10 -37.69
C TYR A 48 -3.09 -21.92 -38.65
N ARG A 49 -4.24 -21.25 -38.58
CA ARG A 49 -4.47 -19.95 -39.23
C ARG A 49 -4.43 -18.87 -38.17
N PRO A 50 -3.33 -18.11 -38.06
CA PRO A 50 -3.33 -16.92 -37.18
C PRO A 50 -4.43 -15.98 -37.66
N ASN A 51 -5.19 -15.44 -36.71
CA ASN A 51 -6.20 -14.42 -37.01
C ASN A 51 -5.49 -13.10 -37.37
N ILE A 52 -5.00 -13.03 -38.60
CA ILE A 52 -4.35 -11.83 -39.12
C ILE A 52 -5.46 -10.89 -39.56
N VAL A 53 -5.77 -9.90 -38.68
CA VAL A 53 -6.60 -8.77 -39.08
C VAL A 53 -5.81 -7.96 -40.11
N ALA A 54 -6.37 -7.84 -41.32
CA ALA A 54 -5.76 -7.00 -42.34
C ALA A 54 -5.57 -5.58 -41.79
N PRO A 55 -4.42 -4.91 -42.08
CA PRO A 55 -4.19 -3.56 -41.58
C PRO A 55 -5.31 -2.65 -42.12
N THR A 56 -6.16 -2.20 -41.21
CA THR A 56 -7.07 -1.08 -41.47
C THR A 56 -6.23 0.15 -41.80
N ALA A 57 -6.70 0.96 -42.73
CA ALA A 57 -6.04 2.21 -43.12
C ALA A 57 -5.67 2.99 -41.85
N PRO A 58 -4.50 3.66 -41.80
CA PRO A 58 -4.04 4.36 -40.62
C PRO A 58 -5.11 5.38 -40.19
N SER A 59 -5.76 5.08 -39.06
CA SER A 59 -6.51 6.12 -38.36
C SER A 59 -5.52 7.24 -38.08
N THR A 60 -5.93 8.50 -38.31
CA THR A 60 -5.16 9.69 -37.93
C THR A 60 -4.63 9.48 -36.54
N ILE A 61 -3.31 9.31 -36.38
CA ILE A 61 -2.67 9.23 -35.06
C ILE A 61 -2.91 10.58 -34.42
N GLU A 62 -3.81 10.62 -33.45
CA GLU A 62 -4.04 11.82 -32.65
C GLU A 62 -2.71 12.12 -31.94
N LYS A 63 -2.15 13.28 -32.17
CA LYS A 63 -0.89 13.69 -31.55
C LYS A 63 -1.11 13.82 -30.06
N VAL A 64 -0.55 12.91 -29.27
CA VAL A 64 -0.63 12.95 -27.81
C VAL A 64 0.28 14.07 -27.32
N ASP A 65 -0.30 15.11 -26.72
CA ASP A 65 0.40 16.22 -26.09
C ASP A 65 -0.11 16.37 -24.65
N PHE A 66 0.81 16.35 -23.70
CA PHE A 66 0.50 16.44 -22.27
C PHE A 66 0.75 17.81 -21.68
N SER A 67 1.19 18.79 -22.49
CA SER A 67 1.57 20.12 -22.03
C SER A 67 0.43 20.86 -21.32
N GLU A 68 -0.80 20.74 -21.84
CA GLU A 68 -1.96 21.35 -21.20
C GLU A 68 -2.33 20.71 -19.89
N ALA A 69 -2.33 19.36 -19.81
CA ALA A 69 -2.60 18.63 -18.59
C ALA A 69 -1.55 18.91 -17.51
N ALA A 70 -0.27 18.94 -17.90
CA ALA A 70 0.83 19.28 -17.01
C ALA A 70 0.70 20.74 -16.50
N ALA A 71 0.41 21.69 -17.37
CA ALA A 71 0.22 23.09 -17.00
C ALA A 71 -0.93 23.30 -16.00
N LYS A 72 -2.01 22.51 -16.11
CA LYS A 72 -3.13 22.56 -15.16
C LYS A 72 -2.79 21.94 -13.81
N ALA A 73 -2.05 20.81 -13.79
CA ALA A 73 -1.80 20.06 -12.56
C ALA A 73 -0.60 20.58 -11.75
N THR A 74 0.47 21.02 -12.41
CA THR A 74 1.72 21.45 -11.80
C THR A 74 1.55 22.52 -10.72
N PRO A 75 0.74 23.58 -10.89
CA PRO A 75 0.57 24.62 -9.87
C PRO A 75 -0.02 24.10 -8.56
N SER A 76 -0.76 23.00 -8.60
CA SER A 76 -1.37 22.38 -7.41
C SER A 76 -0.45 21.42 -6.66
N VAL A 77 0.78 21.15 -7.14
CA VAL A 77 1.69 20.19 -6.52
C VAL A 77 2.78 20.92 -5.75
N VAL A 78 2.90 20.60 -4.48
CA VAL A 78 3.82 21.24 -3.53
C VAL A 78 4.94 20.31 -3.12
N TYR A 79 6.04 20.89 -2.63
CA TYR A 79 7.12 20.18 -1.96
C TYR A 79 6.87 20.15 -0.44
N ILE A 80 7.07 18.99 0.17
CA ILE A 80 6.91 18.79 1.60
C ILE A 80 8.24 18.38 2.20
N THR A 81 8.60 19.04 3.30
CA THR A 81 9.75 18.69 4.13
C THR A 81 9.25 18.32 5.52
N SER A 82 9.62 17.14 5.98
CA SER A 82 9.39 16.67 7.34
C SER A 82 10.71 16.63 8.10
N ILE A 83 10.77 17.28 9.26
CA ILE A 83 11.94 17.40 10.09
C ILE A 83 11.70 16.61 11.37
N SER A 84 12.60 15.67 11.66
CA SER A 84 12.61 14.84 12.87
C SER A 84 13.90 15.09 13.66
N LYS A 85 13.81 15.24 14.98
CA LYS A 85 14.95 15.53 15.85
C LYS A 85 15.66 14.32 16.42
N SER A 86 15.19 13.11 16.23
CA SER A 86 15.72 11.95 16.97
C SER A 86 15.99 10.73 16.12
N GLY A 87 17.24 10.24 16.25
CA GLY A 87 17.66 8.82 16.31
C GLY A 87 17.32 7.92 15.12
N THR A 88 18.29 7.11 14.79
CA THR A 88 18.27 5.99 13.85
C THR A 88 16.99 5.13 13.89
N THR A 89 16.00 5.52 13.17
CA THR A 89 14.84 4.67 12.89
C THR A 89 14.69 4.54 11.39
N TYR A 90 14.86 3.32 10.89
CA TYR A 90 14.58 3.02 9.50
C TYR A 90 13.10 2.66 9.37
N THR A 91 12.37 3.38 8.52
CA THR A 91 11.04 2.96 8.10
C THR A 91 11.17 1.91 6.98
N MET A 92 10.10 1.15 6.72
CA MET A 92 10.04 0.25 5.55
C MET A 92 10.36 1.03 4.25
N TRP A 93 10.00 2.29 4.19
CA TRP A 93 10.24 3.20 3.08
C TRP A 93 11.70 3.62 2.96
N ASP A 94 12.40 3.84 4.08
CA ASP A 94 13.84 4.08 4.07
C ASP A 94 14.60 2.86 3.55
N LEU A 95 14.10 1.66 3.84
CA LEU A 95 14.66 0.41 3.34
C LEU A 95 14.42 0.26 1.83
N LEU A 96 13.26 0.68 1.33
CA LEU A 96 12.91 0.61 -0.09
C LEU A 96 13.61 1.68 -0.94
N PHE A 97 13.87 2.86 -0.38
CA PHE A 97 14.41 4.01 -1.11
C PHE A 97 15.82 4.43 -0.68
N GLY A 98 16.46 3.73 0.25
CA GLY A 98 17.90 3.86 0.54
C GLY A 98 18.29 5.08 1.38
N GLY A 99 17.50 5.48 2.38
CA GLY A 99 17.87 6.54 3.33
C GLY A 99 18.69 6.01 4.50
N GLY A 100 19.84 6.61 4.80
CA GLY A 100 20.72 6.22 5.91
C GLY A 100 21.48 7.38 6.54
N GLY A 101 21.22 7.65 7.81
CA GLY A 101 22.18 8.15 8.81
C GLY A 101 22.56 9.62 8.82
N SER A 102 21.86 10.44 9.63
CA SER A 102 22.46 11.60 10.32
C SER A 102 21.57 12.10 11.47
N GLN A 103 22.11 12.89 12.38
CA GLN A 103 21.46 13.35 13.64
C GLN A 103 20.23 14.24 13.47
N MET A 104 19.91 14.69 12.27
CA MET A 104 18.63 15.32 11.88
C MET A 104 18.16 14.59 10.62
N GLN A 105 17.12 13.83 10.73
CA GLN A 105 16.52 13.15 9.56
C GLN A 105 15.53 14.12 8.91
N VAL A 106 15.85 14.54 7.69
CA VAL A 106 14.97 15.34 6.84
C VAL A 106 14.43 14.41 5.77
N SER A 107 13.16 14.06 5.86
CA SER A 107 12.45 13.36 4.79
C SER A 107 11.76 14.39 3.90
N SER A 108 11.59 14.05 2.63
CA SER A 108 10.95 14.94 1.68
C SER A 108 10.01 14.18 0.73
N GLY A 109 8.98 14.86 0.28
CA GLY A 109 8.02 14.34 -0.66
C GLY A 109 7.24 15.45 -1.34
N SER A 110 6.17 15.07 -1.99
CA SER A 110 5.23 15.98 -2.63
C SER A 110 3.89 15.99 -1.90
N GLY A 111 3.07 16.97 -2.20
CA GLY A 111 1.68 17.03 -1.80
C GLY A 111 0.83 17.67 -2.89
N VAL A 112 -0.48 17.51 -2.78
CA VAL A 112 -1.45 18.07 -3.73
C VAL A 112 -2.36 19.03 -2.98
N ILE A 113 -2.43 20.28 -3.42
CA ILE A 113 -3.39 21.27 -2.90
C ILE A 113 -4.79 20.81 -3.30
N PHE A 114 -5.54 20.37 -2.31
CA PHE A 114 -6.87 19.78 -2.50
C PHE A 114 -7.98 20.83 -2.47
N THR A 115 -7.78 21.89 -1.69
CA THR A 115 -8.73 23.01 -1.58
C THR A 115 -8.01 24.36 -1.61
N SER A 116 -8.67 25.39 -2.10
CA SER A 116 -8.09 26.74 -2.25
C SER A 116 -7.79 27.43 -0.92
N ASP A 117 -8.36 26.95 0.19
CA ASP A 117 -8.08 27.44 1.54
C ASP A 117 -6.89 26.74 2.20
N GLY A 118 -6.23 25.77 1.53
CA GLY A 118 -4.95 25.22 1.94
C GLY A 118 -4.98 23.83 2.58
N TYR A 119 -5.98 23.01 2.35
CA TYR A 119 -5.87 21.58 2.65
C TYR A 119 -5.01 20.91 1.57
N ILE A 120 -4.04 20.12 2.01
CA ILE A 120 -3.06 19.42 1.17
C ILE A 120 -3.11 17.95 1.51
N VAL A 121 -3.13 17.10 0.48
CA VAL A 121 -3.05 15.66 0.59
C VAL A 121 -1.64 15.22 0.26
N THR A 122 -1.11 14.30 1.06
CA THR A 122 0.18 13.64 0.83
C THR A 122 0.13 12.20 1.34
N ASN A 123 1.23 11.46 1.24
CA ASN A 123 1.33 10.15 1.85
C ASN A 123 1.64 10.23 3.36
N ASN A 124 1.13 9.27 4.13
CA ASN A 124 1.43 9.15 5.54
C ASN A 124 2.92 8.93 5.80
N HIS A 125 3.57 8.05 5.02
CA HIS A 125 5.00 7.76 5.18
C HIS A 125 5.90 8.99 4.95
N VAL A 126 5.46 10.02 4.18
CA VAL A 126 6.22 11.26 3.98
C VAL A 126 6.34 12.06 5.27
N ILE A 127 5.35 11.94 6.17
CA ILE A 127 5.26 12.77 7.38
C ILE A 127 5.20 11.98 8.70
N GLU A 128 5.24 10.65 8.64
CA GLU A 128 4.98 9.78 9.81
C GLU A 128 5.89 10.07 11.00
N THR A 129 7.17 10.40 10.76
CA THR A 129 8.15 10.68 11.81
C THR A 129 8.36 12.17 12.08
N ALA A 130 7.62 13.05 11.39
CA ALA A 130 7.81 14.48 11.46
C ALA A 130 7.43 15.07 12.81
N GLU A 131 8.32 15.86 13.42
CA GLU A 131 7.99 16.78 14.51
C GLU A 131 7.54 18.14 13.96
N GLN A 132 8.10 18.55 12.82
CA GLN A 132 7.74 19.76 12.12
C GLN A 132 7.57 19.46 10.63
N ILE A 133 6.51 20.01 10.03
CA ILE A 133 6.20 19.84 8.62
C ILE A 133 6.20 21.21 7.97
N GLN A 134 6.95 21.35 6.88
CA GLN A 134 6.96 22.56 6.05
C GLN A 134 6.51 22.22 4.64
N VAL A 135 5.72 23.10 4.08
CA VAL A 135 5.24 23.03 2.71
C VAL A 135 5.83 24.20 1.93
N MET A 136 6.46 23.89 0.80
CA MET A 136 6.91 24.91 -0.13
C MET A 136 6.04 24.89 -1.38
N HIS A 137 5.42 26.02 -1.66
CA HIS A 137 4.64 26.26 -2.86
C HIS A 137 5.21 27.47 -3.58
N GLU A 138 5.65 27.28 -4.82
CA GLU A 138 6.43 28.25 -5.59
C GLU A 138 7.70 28.67 -4.82
N LYS A 139 7.76 29.88 -4.29
CA LYS A 139 8.89 30.39 -3.50
C LYS A 139 8.52 30.65 -2.04
N ASN A 140 7.28 30.36 -1.65
CA ASN A 140 6.78 30.58 -0.31
C ASN A 140 6.91 29.31 0.53
N VAL A 141 7.32 29.47 1.79
CA VAL A 141 7.39 28.40 2.78
C VAL A 141 6.29 28.61 3.81
N TYR A 142 5.53 27.56 4.07
CA TYR A 142 4.42 27.54 5.02
C TYR A 142 4.69 26.47 6.09
N ASP A 143 4.51 26.82 7.34
CA ASP A 143 4.37 25.81 8.38
C ASP A 143 3.02 25.10 8.23
N ALA A 144 3.04 23.78 8.20
CA ALA A 144 1.84 22.98 7.99
C ALA A 144 1.37 22.32 9.29
N GLU A 145 0.08 22.37 9.53
CA GLU A 145 -0.56 21.65 10.62
C GLU A 145 -1.06 20.29 10.12
N LEU A 146 -0.77 19.21 10.85
CA LEU A 146 -1.29 17.89 10.58
C LEU A 146 -2.76 17.80 11.04
N ILE A 147 -3.68 17.68 10.10
CA ILE A 147 -5.12 17.48 10.36
C ILE A 147 -5.39 16.05 10.78
N GLY A 148 -4.82 15.08 10.06
CA GLY A 148 -4.94 13.67 10.39
C GLY A 148 -4.23 12.79 9.38
N THR A 149 -4.11 11.51 9.75
CA THR A 149 -3.53 10.46 8.92
C THR A 149 -4.44 9.25 8.83
N ASP A 150 -4.33 8.52 7.75
CA ASP A 150 -4.86 7.16 7.62
C ASP A 150 -3.75 6.22 7.15
N PRO A 151 -3.07 5.54 8.07
CA PRO A 151 -2.01 4.58 7.72
C PRO A 151 -2.50 3.44 6.82
N SER A 152 -3.78 3.07 6.87
CA SER A 152 -4.33 1.97 6.07
C SER A 152 -4.44 2.26 4.57
N THR A 153 -4.43 3.54 4.19
CA THR A 153 -4.39 3.99 2.79
C THR A 153 -3.09 4.71 2.45
N ASP A 154 -2.20 4.84 3.45
CA ASP A 154 -0.97 5.65 3.37
C ASP A 154 -1.25 7.10 2.99
N LEU A 155 -2.32 7.71 3.51
CA LEU A 155 -2.68 9.10 3.26
C LEU A 155 -2.57 9.98 4.51
N ALA A 156 -2.23 11.24 4.29
CA ALA A 156 -2.24 12.30 5.30
C ALA A 156 -2.83 13.59 4.74
N VAL A 157 -3.47 14.36 5.62
CA VAL A 157 -4.01 15.68 5.31
C VAL A 157 -3.30 16.72 6.14
N LEU A 158 -2.75 17.71 5.46
CA LEU A 158 -2.09 18.88 6.05
C LEU A 158 -2.94 20.13 5.82
N LYS A 159 -2.75 21.14 6.66
CA LYS A 159 -3.35 22.47 6.50
C LYS A 159 -2.28 23.53 6.57
N ILE A 160 -2.23 24.38 5.53
CA ILE A 160 -1.41 25.59 5.53
C ILE A 160 -2.30 26.85 5.60
N LYS A 161 -1.74 27.93 6.08
CA LYS A 161 -2.41 29.24 6.07
C LYS A 161 -2.23 29.89 4.71
N GLY A 162 -3.25 29.81 3.86
CA GLY A 162 -3.25 30.40 2.52
C GLY A 162 -4.68 30.60 2.04
N THR A 163 -4.87 31.54 1.13
CA THR A 163 -6.12 31.80 0.43
C THR A 163 -5.86 31.80 -1.06
N ASP A 164 -6.88 31.46 -1.85
CA ASP A 164 -6.83 31.43 -3.28
C ASP A 164 -5.69 30.55 -3.87
N LEU A 165 -5.32 29.51 -3.13
CA LEU A 165 -4.33 28.55 -3.60
C LEU A 165 -4.87 27.77 -4.81
N PRO A 166 -4.01 27.37 -5.75
CA PRO A 166 -4.41 26.64 -6.96
C PRO A 166 -4.80 25.19 -6.58
N ALA A 167 -6.06 24.99 -6.22
CA ALA A 167 -6.59 23.65 -5.92
C ALA A 167 -6.70 22.82 -7.20
N ILE A 168 -6.35 21.55 -7.11
CA ILE A 168 -6.42 20.62 -8.23
C ILE A 168 -7.87 20.28 -8.57
N THR A 169 -8.15 20.08 -9.87
CA THR A 169 -9.45 19.56 -10.29
C THR A 169 -9.51 18.07 -10.05
N LEU A 170 -10.56 17.60 -9.35
CA LEU A 170 -10.76 16.19 -9.05
C LEU A 170 -11.41 15.45 -10.22
N GLY A 171 -10.81 14.36 -10.66
CA GLY A 171 -11.38 13.40 -11.59
C GLY A 171 -12.07 12.23 -10.87
N SER A 172 -12.12 11.06 -11.52
CA SER A 172 -12.62 9.82 -10.97
C SER A 172 -11.71 8.66 -11.35
N SER A 173 -11.24 7.93 -10.36
CA SER A 173 -10.47 6.69 -10.56
C SER A 173 -11.35 5.50 -10.93
N LYS A 174 -12.64 5.53 -10.60
CA LYS A 174 -13.60 4.48 -10.97
C LYS A 174 -13.77 4.37 -12.47
N ASN A 175 -13.83 5.51 -13.16
CA ASN A 175 -14.03 5.60 -14.59
C ASN A 175 -12.75 5.39 -15.41
N LEU A 176 -11.59 5.36 -14.75
CA LEU A 176 -10.31 5.20 -15.40
C LEU A 176 -10.16 3.77 -15.96
N ALA A 177 -9.79 3.64 -17.25
CA ALA A 177 -9.59 2.34 -17.87
C ALA A 177 -8.11 1.98 -17.99
N VAL A 178 -7.80 0.68 -18.01
CA VAL A 178 -6.46 0.16 -18.31
C VAL A 178 -6.11 0.56 -19.76
N GLY A 179 -4.90 1.08 -19.95
CA GLY A 179 -4.43 1.63 -21.22
C GLY A 179 -4.65 3.15 -21.37
N GLU A 180 -5.41 3.79 -20.51
CA GLU A 180 -5.54 5.25 -20.53
C GLU A 180 -4.23 5.94 -20.15
N TRP A 181 -3.96 7.08 -20.83
CA TRP A 181 -2.82 7.92 -20.51
C TRP A 181 -2.98 8.61 -19.16
N VAL A 182 -1.92 8.59 -18.37
CA VAL A 182 -1.81 9.30 -17.10
C VAL A 182 -0.45 9.99 -16.99
N ILE A 183 -0.42 11.04 -16.17
CA ILE A 183 0.75 11.87 -15.94
C ILE A 183 0.99 11.91 -14.44
N ALA A 184 2.18 11.50 -14.00
CA ALA A 184 2.62 11.65 -12.63
C ALA A 184 3.35 12.99 -12.47
N VAL A 185 2.88 13.78 -11.51
CA VAL A 185 3.44 15.11 -11.18
C VAL A 185 3.92 15.08 -9.74
N GLY A 186 5.17 15.44 -9.52
CA GLY A 186 5.77 15.62 -8.21
C GLY A 186 6.60 16.89 -8.17
N ASN A 187 7.03 17.29 -6.98
CA ASN A 187 7.92 18.44 -6.79
C ASN A 187 9.14 18.03 -5.96
N PRO A 188 10.03 17.17 -6.51
CA PRO A 188 11.22 16.75 -5.81
C PRO A 188 12.21 17.91 -5.65
N PHE A 189 12.83 18.05 -4.49
CA PHE A 189 13.93 18.99 -4.23
C PHE A 189 13.59 20.48 -4.34
N SER A 190 12.33 20.89 -4.33
CA SER A 190 11.88 22.28 -4.37
C SER A 190 12.37 23.13 -5.58
N LEU A 191 12.91 22.48 -6.61
CA LEU A 191 13.52 23.19 -7.76
C LEU A 191 12.50 23.51 -8.86
N SER A 192 11.73 22.53 -9.25
CA SER A 192 10.63 22.63 -10.22
C SER A 192 9.85 21.32 -10.21
N SER A 193 8.58 21.40 -10.51
CA SER A 193 7.76 20.20 -10.64
C SER A 193 8.31 19.27 -11.72
N THR A 194 8.39 17.99 -11.43
CA THR A 194 8.77 16.94 -12.36
C THR A 194 7.51 16.26 -12.88
N VAL A 195 7.44 16.10 -14.19
CA VAL A 195 6.31 15.50 -14.90
C VAL A 195 6.79 14.28 -15.66
N THR A 196 6.14 13.15 -15.45
CA THR A 196 6.37 11.91 -16.21
C THR A 196 5.06 11.40 -16.77
N ALA A 197 5.06 10.74 -17.92
CA ALA A 197 3.87 10.21 -18.56
C ALA A 197 3.96 8.69 -18.72
N GLY A 198 2.81 8.05 -18.68
CA GLY A 198 2.65 6.62 -18.88
C GLY A 198 1.18 6.27 -19.03
N ILE A 199 0.84 5.02 -18.88
CA ILE A 199 -0.54 4.52 -18.95
C ILE A 199 -0.98 3.90 -17.63
N VAL A 200 -2.27 3.72 -17.47
CA VAL A 200 -2.81 2.81 -16.45
C VAL A 200 -2.48 1.38 -16.85
N SER A 201 -1.52 0.77 -16.18
CA SER A 201 -1.10 -0.61 -16.44
C SER A 201 -2.07 -1.64 -15.85
N ALA A 202 -2.64 -1.32 -14.69
CA ALA A 202 -3.66 -2.13 -14.01
C ALA A 202 -4.42 -1.30 -12.97
N LYS A 203 -5.53 -1.85 -12.48
CA LYS A 203 -6.30 -1.30 -11.34
C LYS A 203 -6.46 -2.38 -10.28
N GLY A 204 -6.73 -1.99 -9.05
CA GLY A 204 -6.97 -2.92 -7.97
C GLY A 204 -5.74 -3.77 -7.62
N ARG A 205 -4.55 -3.18 -7.60
CA ARG A 205 -3.32 -3.89 -7.24
C ARG A 205 -3.11 -3.90 -5.74
N ARG A 206 -2.89 -5.09 -5.21
CA ARG A 206 -2.42 -5.32 -3.85
C ARG A 206 -0.94 -5.69 -3.91
N ILE A 207 -0.12 -4.97 -3.15
CA ILE A 207 1.34 -5.13 -3.15
C ILE A 207 1.91 -5.39 -1.75
N ASN A 208 1.04 -5.45 -0.73
CA ASN A 208 1.35 -5.77 0.66
C ASN A 208 2.45 -4.87 1.27
N ILE A 209 2.33 -3.57 1.07
CA ILE A 209 3.24 -2.55 1.61
C ILE A 209 2.63 -1.75 2.76
N VAL A 210 1.30 -1.81 2.92
CA VAL A 210 0.60 -1.07 3.95
C VAL A 210 0.58 -1.90 5.23
N GLU A 211 1.31 -1.45 6.24
CA GLU A 211 1.37 -2.07 7.56
C GLU A 211 0.23 -1.60 8.46
N ASP A 212 -0.98 -2.06 8.22
CA ASP A 212 -2.17 -1.81 9.06
C ASP A 212 -2.93 -3.11 9.30
N LYS A 213 -3.76 -3.14 10.34
CA LYS A 213 -4.62 -4.30 10.62
C LYS A 213 -5.73 -4.47 9.57
N PHE A 214 -6.16 -3.38 8.96
CA PHE A 214 -7.18 -3.34 7.92
C PHE A 214 -6.66 -2.51 6.75
N PRO A 215 -5.66 -3.02 6.00
CA PRO A 215 -5.07 -2.30 4.89
C PRO A 215 -6.10 -2.14 3.77
N ILE A 216 -6.08 -1.00 3.12
CA ILE A 216 -6.87 -0.76 1.90
C ILE A 216 -5.88 -0.63 0.76
N GLU A 217 -5.61 -1.75 0.09
CA GLU A 217 -4.69 -1.81 -1.03
C GLU A 217 -5.45 -2.11 -2.34
N SER A 218 -5.94 -1.05 -2.97
CA SER A 218 -6.51 -1.11 -4.32
C SER A 218 -5.83 -0.07 -5.20
N PHE A 219 -4.51 -0.25 -5.43
CA PHE A 219 -3.72 0.74 -6.14
C PHE A 219 -3.98 0.77 -7.65
N ILE A 220 -3.86 1.98 -8.24
CA ILE A 220 -3.66 2.15 -9.67
C ILE A 220 -2.19 1.86 -9.95
N GLN A 221 -1.91 0.90 -10.84
CA GLN A 221 -0.57 0.63 -11.35
C GLN A 221 -0.36 1.45 -12.62
N THR A 222 0.80 2.10 -12.74
CA THR A 222 1.21 2.85 -13.93
C THR A 222 2.68 2.61 -14.27
N ASP A 223 3.05 2.80 -15.51
CA ASP A 223 4.43 2.87 -15.99
C ASP A 223 4.94 4.31 -16.13
N ALA A 224 4.15 5.32 -15.72
CA ALA A 224 4.68 6.66 -15.49
C ALA A 224 5.74 6.61 -14.38
N ALA A 225 6.93 7.18 -14.65
CA ALA A 225 8.06 7.03 -13.73
C ALA A 225 7.81 7.80 -12.42
N ILE A 226 7.73 7.07 -11.32
CA ILE A 226 7.71 7.60 -9.96
C ILE A 226 9.05 7.29 -9.32
N ASN A 227 9.66 8.30 -8.71
CA ASN A 227 10.93 8.20 -7.99
C ASN A 227 10.79 8.89 -6.62
N PRO A 228 11.72 8.66 -5.67
CA PRO A 228 11.75 9.40 -4.40
C PRO A 228 11.60 10.90 -4.61
N GLY A 229 10.66 11.50 -3.88
CA GLY A 229 10.26 12.89 -4.01
C GLY A 229 8.94 13.12 -4.76
N ASN A 230 8.49 12.18 -5.62
CA ASN A 230 7.16 12.24 -6.24
C ASN A 230 6.06 11.64 -5.36
N SER A 231 6.40 10.88 -4.30
CA SER A 231 5.42 10.34 -3.35
C SER A 231 4.61 11.45 -2.71
N GLY A 232 3.29 11.29 -2.65
CA GLY A 232 2.32 12.30 -2.23
C GLY A 232 1.89 13.27 -3.34
N GLY A 233 2.53 13.24 -4.52
CA GLY A 233 2.19 14.05 -5.67
C GLY A 233 0.97 13.52 -6.45
N ALA A 234 0.64 14.20 -7.52
CA ALA A 234 -0.55 13.94 -8.31
C ALA A 234 -0.32 12.89 -9.40
N LEU A 235 -1.27 11.96 -9.57
CA LEU A 235 -1.49 11.23 -10.81
C LEU A 235 -2.73 11.84 -11.48
N VAL A 236 -2.57 12.39 -12.68
CA VAL A 236 -3.65 13.07 -13.41
C VAL A 236 -3.92 12.40 -14.76
N ASN A 237 -5.14 12.53 -15.24
CA ASN A 237 -5.52 12.09 -16.58
C ASN A 237 -5.07 13.12 -17.66
N LYS A 238 -5.36 12.85 -18.92
CA LYS A 238 -5.03 13.73 -20.05
C LYS A 238 -5.68 15.13 -19.99
N ASN A 239 -6.71 15.32 -19.18
CA ASN A 239 -7.36 16.61 -18.97
C ASN A 239 -6.73 17.44 -17.83
N GLY A 240 -5.76 16.85 -17.07
CA GLY A 240 -5.17 17.45 -15.89
C GLY A 240 -6.01 17.25 -14.63
N GLU A 241 -6.98 16.34 -14.64
CA GLU A 241 -7.81 16.01 -13.49
C GLU A 241 -7.15 14.94 -12.64
N LEU A 242 -7.15 15.12 -11.31
CA LEU A 242 -6.55 14.19 -10.35
C LEU A 242 -7.30 12.86 -10.36
N VAL A 243 -6.59 11.76 -10.63
CA VAL A 243 -7.11 10.40 -10.62
C VAL A 243 -6.47 9.51 -9.57
N GLY A 244 -5.34 9.95 -8.98
CA GLY A 244 -4.67 9.24 -7.89
C GLY A 244 -3.62 10.08 -7.19
N ILE A 245 -3.15 9.58 -6.03
CA ILE A 245 -2.00 10.13 -5.28
C ILE A 245 -0.83 9.17 -5.45
N ASN A 246 0.26 9.64 -6.04
CA ASN A 246 1.48 8.85 -6.24
C ASN A 246 2.00 8.36 -4.89
N THR A 247 2.26 7.06 -4.74
CA THR A 247 2.56 6.48 -3.43
C THR A 247 3.85 5.69 -3.43
N ALA A 248 3.95 4.65 -4.25
CA ALA A 248 5.00 3.65 -4.14
C ALA A 248 5.53 3.19 -5.50
N ILE A 249 6.70 2.55 -5.45
CA ILE A 249 7.24 1.74 -6.55
C ILE A 249 7.52 0.32 -6.03
N LEU A 250 7.32 -0.68 -6.88
CA LEU A 250 7.82 -2.02 -6.60
C LEU A 250 9.25 -2.13 -7.15
N SER A 251 10.23 -2.05 -6.26
CA SER A 251 11.64 -2.05 -6.65
C SER A 251 12.49 -2.76 -5.59
N ARG A 252 13.47 -3.56 -6.04
CA ARG A 252 14.48 -4.14 -5.15
C ARG A 252 15.71 -3.24 -4.97
N THR A 253 15.83 -2.23 -5.81
CA THR A 253 17.01 -1.32 -5.83
C THR A 253 16.66 0.08 -5.34
N GLY A 254 15.39 0.36 -5.00
CA GLY A 254 14.92 1.71 -4.68
C GLY A 254 14.71 2.63 -5.89
N SER A 255 15.02 2.17 -7.10
CA SER A 255 14.81 2.94 -8.33
C SER A 255 13.63 2.40 -9.13
N TYR A 256 12.98 3.26 -9.89
CA TYR A 256 11.88 2.92 -10.77
C TYR A 256 12.25 1.79 -11.77
N THR A 257 11.39 0.78 -11.88
CA THR A 257 11.59 -0.41 -12.71
C THR A 257 10.40 -0.71 -13.63
N GLY A 258 9.52 0.27 -13.88
CA GLY A 258 8.31 0.08 -14.69
C GLY A 258 7.06 -0.25 -13.88
N TYR A 259 7.16 -0.28 -12.54
CA TYR A 259 6.04 -0.59 -11.64
C TYR A 259 5.88 0.53 -10.61
N ALA A 260 4.95 1.44 -10.86
CA ALA A 260 4.58 2.50 -9.96
C ALA A 260 3.11 2.39 -9.57
N PHE A 261 2.78 2.91 -8.38
CA PHE A 261 1.48 2.75 -7.76
C PHE A 261 0.97 4.07 -7.20
N ALA A 262 -0.34 4.30 -7.36
CA ALA A 262 -1.02 5.45 -6.81
C ALA A 262 -2.31 5.04 -6.09
N VAL A 263 -2.62 5.73 -4.98
CA VAL A 263 -3.90 5.58 -4.28
C VAL A 263 -4.99 6.21 -5.17
N PRO A 264 -6.09 5.48 -5.48
CA PRO A 264 -7.20 6.01 -6.27
C PRO A 264 -7.82 7.26 -5.66
N ILE A 265 -8.14 8.26 -6.50
CA ILE A 265 -8.69 9.53 -6.00
C ILE A 265 -10.05 9.37 -5.30
N ASP A 266 -10.90 8.41 -5.72
CA ASP A 266 -12.19 8.22 -5.10
C ASP A 266 -12.04 7.69 -3.65
N ILE A 267 -10.99 6.89 -3.35
CA ILE A 267 -10.60 6.52 -1.97
C ILE A 267 -10.03 7.74 -1.25
N ALA A 268 -9.06 8.44 -1.87
CA ALA A 268 -8.41 9.58 -1.25
C ALA A 268 -9.40 10.69 -0.89
N ARG A 269 -10.39 10.98 -1.73
CA ARG A 269 -11.45 11.97 -1.47
C ARG A 269 -12.20 11.65 -0.18
N LYS A 270 -12.67 10.40 -0.05
CA LYS A 270 -13.37 9.97 1.17
C LYS A 270 -12.52 10.12 2.42
N VAL A 271 -11.26 9.67 2.34
CA VAL A 271 -10.33 9.77 3.47
C VAL A 271 -10.10 11.23 3.85
N VAL A 272 -9.89 12.12 2.89
CA VAL A 272 -9.73 13.56 3.12
C VAL A 272 -10.95 14.17 3.78
N GLU A 273 -12.14 13.91 3.24
CA GLU A 273 -13.40 14.40 3.80
C GLU A 273 -13.59 13.93 5.25
N ASP A 274 -13.29 12.67 5.53
CA ASP A 274 -13.37 12.11 6.87
C ASP A 274 -12.35 12.75 7.82
N LEU A 275 -11.10 12.89 7.41
CA LEU A 275 -10.04 13.49 8.22
C LEU A 275 -10.34 14.96 8.54
N VAL A 276 -10.85 15.72 7.58
CA VAL A 276 -11.23 17.11 7.78
C VAL A 276 -12.43 17.23 8.72
N LYS A 277 -13.45 16.37 8.56
CA LYS A 277 -14.72 16.47 9.30
C LYS A 277 -14.68 15.82 10.69
N TYR A 278 -13.98 14.70 10.80
CA TYR A 278 -13.98 13.88 12.01
C TYR A 278 -12.61 13.75 12.67
N GLY A 279 -11.53 14.15 11.98
CA GLY A 279 -10.15 13.99 12.43
C GLY A 279 -9.63 12.56 12.33
N VAL A 280 -10.44 11.62 11.82
CA VAL A 280 -10.11 10.20 11.65
C VAL A 280 -10.91 9.62 10.49
N ALA A 281 -10.27 8.78 9.68
CA ALA A 281 -10.93 8.08 8.58
C ALA A 281 -12.00 7.12 9.11
N GLN A 282 -13.19 7.14 8.52
CA GLN A 282 -14.32 6.28 8.88
C GLN A 282 -14.21 4.97 8.11
N LYS A 283 -13.83 3.91 8.81
CA LYS A 283 -13.69 2.58 8.21
C LYS A 283 -14.93 1.73 8.49
N ALA A 284 -15.63 1.39 7.42
CA ALA A 284 -16.68 0.41 7.45
C ALA A 284 -16.08 -0.99 7.30
N VAL A 285 -16.53 -1.94 8.09
CA VAL A 285 -16.04 -3.32 8.07
C VAL A 285 -17.20 -4.30 7.94
N LEU A 286 -16.96 -5.33 7.15
CA LEU A 286 -17.88 -6.49 7.04
C LEU A 286 -17.70 -7.44 8.23
N GLY A 287 -16.46 -7.59 8.73
CA GLY A 287 -16.09 -8.52 9.79
C GLY A 287 -16.09 -9.97 9.31
N ALA A 288 -15.40 -10.18 8.21
CA ALA A 288 -15.12 -11.48 7.62
C ALA A 288 -13.74 -11.45 6.97
N ASP A 289 -13.01 -12.57 7.05
CA ASP A 289 -11.79 -12.76 6.29
C ASP A 289 -12.16 -13.14 4.86
N ILE A 290 -11.77 -12.30 3.93
CA ILE A 290 -12.01 -12.47 2.50
C ILE A 290 -10.70 -12.88 1.83
N THR A 291 -10.76 -13.77 0.86
CA THR A 291 -9.61 -14.19 0.06
C THR A 291 -10.03 -14.43 -1.39
N GLU A 292 -9.04 -14.49 -2.28
CA GLU A 292 -9.29 -14.80 -3.68
C GLU A 292 -10.03 -16.15 -3.83
N TYR A 293 -11.03 -16.18 -4.70
CA TYR A 293 -11.67 -17.44 -5.12
C TYR A 293 -10.94 -18.00 -6.33
N ASP A 294 -9.93 -18.83 -6.08
CA ASP A 294 -9.12 -19.51 -7.06
C ASP A 294 -9.06 -21.03 -6.80
N TYR A 295 -8.37 -21.76 -7.66
CA TYR A 295 -8.23 -23.21 -7.53
C TYR A 295 -7.60 -23.63 -6.19
N GLN A 296 -6.57 -22.90 -5.73
CA GLN A 296 -5.85 -23.26 -4.51
C GLN A 296 -6.71 -23.04 -3.27
N ASN A 297 -7.38 -21.90 -3.20
CA ASN A 297 -8.26 -21.58 -2.08
C ASN A 297 -9.53 -22.44 -2.13
N ALA A 298 -10.12 -22.69 -3.30
CA ALA A 298 -11.26 -23.61 -3.43
C ALA A 298 -10.90 -25.00 -2.88
N LYS A 299 -9.76 -25.55 -3.26
CA LYS A 299 -9.24 -26.82 -2.75
C LYS A 299 -8.99 -26.78 -1.24
N LYS A 300 -8.35 -25.73 -0.73
CA LYS A 300 -8.06 -25.54 0.69
C LYS A 300 -9.31 -25.53 1.56
N TYR A 301 -10.38 -24.93 1.07
CA TYR A 301 -11.66 -24.80 1.80
C TYR A 301 -12.70 -25.86 1.42
N GLY A 302 -12.32 -26.88 0.65
CA GLY A 302 -13.19 -28.01 0.30
C GLY A 302 -14.33 -27.66 -0.65
N LEU A 303 -14.16 -26.61 -1.48
CA LEU A 303 -15.12 -26.20 -2.49
C LEU A 303 -14.88 -26.92 -3.81
N ASP A 304 -15.86 -26.82 -4.73
CA ASP A 304 -15.74 -27.36 -6.07
C ASP A 304 -14.58 -26.71 -6.84
N THR A 305 -13.67 -27.52 -7.35
CA THR A 305 -12.49 -27.11 -8.14
C THR A 305 -12.66 -27.36 -9.64
N GLU A 306 -13.77 -27.97 -10.09
CA GLU A 306 -14.05 -28.26 -11.49
C GLU A 306 -14.82 -27.14 -12.19
N VAL A 307 -14.90 -25.96 -11.55
CA VAL A 307 -15.55 -24.78 -12.15
C VAL A 307 -14.78 -24.27 -13.37
N LYS A 308 -15.49 -23.91 -14.42
CA LYS A 308 -14.86 -23.40 -15.66
C LYS A 308 -14.15 -22.05 -15.45
N VAL A 309 -14.68 -21.21 -14.60
CA VAL A 309 -14.16 -19.87 -14.29
C VAL A 309 -14.43 -19.55 -12.84
N PHE A 310 -13.38 -19.22 -12.11
CA PHE A 310 -13.48 -18.70 -10.75
C PHE A 310 -13.93 -17.24 -10.81
N ARG A 311 -15.08 -16.91 -10.24
CA ARG A 311 -15.63 -15.55 -10.17
C ARG A 311 -16.09 -15.27 -8.77
N GLY A 312 -15.73 -14.11 -8.25
CA GLY A 312 -16.06 -13.69 -6.90
C GLY A 312 -14.88 -13.79 -5.95
N VAL A 313 -15.15 -13.54 -4.68
CA VAL A 313 -14.20 -13.69 -3.58
C VAL A 313 -14.77 -14.62 -2.51
N LEU A 314 -13.90 -15.40 -1.90
CA LEU A 314 -14.28 -16.41 -0.92
C LEU A 314 -14.31 -15.82 0.49
N VAL A 315 -15.41 -16.05 1.21
CA VAL A 315 -15.49 -15.82 2.65
C VAL A 315 -14.76 -16.98 3.37
N ALA A 316 -13.55 -16.75 3.81
CA ALA A 316 -12.73 -17.75 4.49
C ALA A 316 -13.16 -17.95 5.96
N LYS A 317 -13.58 -16.88 6.61
CA LYS A 317 -14.03 -16.88 8.01
C LYS A 317 -15.01 -15.72 8.23
N VAL A 318 -15.92 -15.89 9.16
CA VAL A 318 -16.82 -14.83 9.63
C VAL A 318 -16.61 -14.63 11.12
N ASP A 319 -16.35 -13.41 11.53
CA ASP A 319 -16.13 -13.06 12.93
C ASP A 319 -17.45 -13.07 13.71
N ASP A 320 -17.37 -13.36 15.01
CA ASP A 320 -18.53 -13.29 15.89
C ASP A 320 -18.98 -11.82 16.06
N GLU A 321 -20.30 -11.62 16.21
CA GLU A 321 -20.95 -10.30 16.34
C GLU A 321 -20.72 -9.32 15.16
N SER A 322 -20.12 -9.77 14.06
CA SER A 322 -19.81 -8.98 12.88
C SER A 322 -21.07 -8.63 12.04
N ALA A 323 -20.90 -7.66 11.12
CA ALA A 323 -21.92 -7.33 10.12
C ALA A 323 -22.24 -8.55 9.23
N ALA A 324 -21.21 -9.29 8.81
CA ALA A 324 -21.35 -10.52 8.03
C ALA A 324 -22.20 -11.58 8.76
N ARG A 325 -21.90 -11.81 10.05
CA ARG A 325 -22.63 -12.79 10.87
C ARG A 325 -24.11 -12.39 11.02
N LYS A 326 -24.38 -11.12 11.33
CA LYS A 326 -25.73 -10.58 11.48
C LYS A 326 -26.54 -10.70 10.19
N ALA A 327 -25.89 -10.59 9.04
CA ALA A 327 -26.51 -10.74 7.71
C ALA A 327 -26.62 -12.21 7.24
N GLY A 328 -26.14 -13.18 8.02
CA GLY A 328 -26.24 -14.60 7.71
C GLY A 328 -25.19 -15.12 6.72
N LEU A 329 -24.13 -14.37 6.46
CA LEU A 329 -22.97 -14.84 5.69
C LEU A 329 -22.19 -15.90 6.49
N GLN A 330 -21.58 -16.85 5.78
CA GLN A 330 -20.86 -17.99 6.36
C GLN A 330 -19.55 -18.24 5.63
N ALA A 331 -18.63 -18.90 6.30
CA ALA A 331 -17.43 -19.42 5.64
C ALA A 331 -17.84 -20.38 4.50
N GLY A 332 -17.17 -20.26 3.36
CA GLY A 332 -17.51 -20.98 2.13
C GLY A 332 -18.45 -20.24 1.18
N ASP A 333 -19.03 -19.10 1.58
CA ASP A 333 -19.77 -18.25 0.65
C ASP A 333 -18.81 -17.61 -0.36
N ILE A 334 -19.26 -17.46 -1.61
CA ILE A 334 -18.52 -16.77 -2.65
C ILE A 334 -19.27 -15.48 -2.97
N ILE A 335 -18.72 -14.35 -2.56
CA ILE A 335 -19.30 -13.03 -2.84
C ILE A 335 -19.01 -12.68 -4.29
N THR A 336 -20.03 -12.42 -5.09
CA THR A 336 -19.89 -12.11 -6.52
C THR A 336 -20.26 -10.67 -6.85
N ARG A 337 -21.00 -9.97 -5.95
CA ARG A 337 -21.43 -8.59 -6.19
C ARG A 337 -21.66 -7.86 -4.88
N ILE A 338 -21.32 -6.58 -4.86
CA ILE A 338 -21.73 -5.61 -3.82
C ILE A 338 -22.59 -4.54 -4.51
N ASN A 339 -23.86 -4.39 -4.09
CA ASN A 339 -24.84 -3.60 -4.79
C ASN A 339 -24.89 -4.00 -6.29
N ASN A 340 -24.57 -3.08 -7.20
CA ASN A 340 -24.57 -3.32 -8.64
C ASN A 340 -23.16 -3.56 -9.23
N ILE A 341 -22.13 -3.66 -8.37
CA ILE A 341 -20.73 -3.80 -8.81
C ILE A 341 -20.32 -5.26 -8.69
N ASP A 342 -19.83 -5.83 -9.79
CA ASP A 342 -19.28 -7.19 -9.82
C ASP A 342 -17.94 -7.22 -9.08
N ILE A 343 -17.78 -8.19 -8.17
CA ILE A 343 -16.58 -8.39 -7.36
C ILE A 343 -15.91 -9.67 -7.84
N ASN A 344 -14.68 -9.56 -8.33
CA ASN A 344 -13.91 -10.68 -8.85
C ASN A 344 -12.54 -10.84 -8.19
N THR A 345 -12.10 -9.88 -7.37
CA THR A 345 -10.82 -9.90 -6.66
C THR A 345 -11.01 -9.35 -5.25
N GLU A 346 -10.11 -9.75 -4.35
CA GLU A 346 -10.07 -9.25 -2.97
C GLU A 346 -9.91 -7.73 -2.95
N SER A 347 -9.06 -7.16 -3.80
CA SER A 347 -8.86 -5.71 -3.90
C SER A 347 -10.11 -4.96 -4.37
N ALA A 348 -10.89 -5.53 -5.31
CA ALA A 348 -12.17 -4.94 -5.73
C ALA A 348 -13.20 -4.94 -4.59
N PHE A 349 -13.20 -6.00 -3.77
CA PHE A 349 -14.01 -6.08 -2.57
C PHE A 349 -13.60 -5.00 -1.55
N GLU A 350 -12.31 -4.91 -1.23
CA GLU A 350 -11.77 -3.90 -0.31
C GLU A 350 -12.07 -2.47 -0.79
N GLU A 351 -11.90 -2.22 -2.09
CA GLU A 351 -12.20 -0.93 -2.71
C GLU A 351 -13.67 -0.55 -2.52
N GLU A 352 -14.61 -1.45 -2.84
CA GLU A 352 -16.03 -1.16 -2.69
C GLU A 352 -16.46 -0.95 -1.24
N ILE A 353 -15.87 -1.67 -0.29
CA ILE A 353 -16.11 -1.44 1.14
C ILE A 353 -15.48 -0.13 1.60
N SER A 354 -14.30 0.25 1.09
CA SER A 354 -13.59 1.47 1.49
C SER A 354 -14.35 2.76 1.21
N TYR A 355 -15.24 2.75 0.23
CA TYR A 355 -16.12 3.90 -0.07
C TYR A 355 -17.26 4.09 0.92
N ARG A 356 -17.46 3.15 1.86
CA ARG A 356 -18.58 3.16 2.79
C ARG A 356 -18.18 3.69 4.15
N SER A 357 -19.21 4.13 4.87
CA SER A 357 -19.09 4.54 6.27
C SER A 357 -19.80 3.54 7.18
N PRO A 358 -19.41 3.44 8.46
CA PRO A 358 -20.19 2.69 9.44
C PRO A 358 -21.65 3.12 9.43
N GLY A 359 -22.57 2.15 9.43
CA GLY A 359 -24.01 2.36 9.31
C GLY A 359 -24.57 2.30 7.89
N ASP A 360 -23.69 2.36 6.87
CA ASP A 360 -24.14 2.19 5.48
C ASP A 360 -24.65 0.77 5.25
N LYS A 361 -25.69 0.67 4.43
CA LYS A 361 -26.28 -0.59 4.01
C LYS A 361 -25.79 -0.95 2.62
N VAL A 362 -25.39 -2.21 2.45
CA VAL A 362 -24.98 -2.77 1.16
C VAL A 362 -25.74 -4.08 0.92
N THR A 363 -26.08 -4.34 -0.34
CA THR A 363 -26.62 -5.63 -0.78
C THR A 363 -25.48 -6.48 -1.27
N ILE A 364 -25.20 -7.59 -0.60
CA ILE A 364 -24.18 -8.57 -1.00
C ILE A 364 -24.87 -9.71 -1.73
N THR A 365 -24.50 -9.95 -2.99
CA THR A 365 -24.88 -11.14 -3.75
C THR A 365 -23.78 -12.18 -3.60
N TYR A 366 -24.15 -13.39 -3.18
CA TYR A 366 -23.19 -14.47 -2.96
C TYR A 366 -23.72 -15.82 -3.45
N GLN A 367 -22.83 -16.77 -3.63
CA GLN A 367 -23.15 -18.16 -3.93
C GLN A 367 -22.83 -19.04 -2.72
N ARG A 368 -23.77 -19.92 -2.38
CA ARG A 368 -23.62 -20.95 -1.32
C ARG A 368 -24.09 -22.29 -1.86
N GLY A 369 -23.21 -23.29 -1.94
CA GLY A 369 -23.56 -24.61 -2.49
C GLY A 369 -24.15 -24.53 -3.90
N GLY A 370 -23.61 -23.65 -4.76
CA GLY A 370 -24.07 -23.45 -6.14
C GLY A 370 -25.34 -22.62 -6.32
N LYS A 371 -25.98 -22.20 -5.22
CA LYS A 371 -27.18 -21.35 -5.27
C LYS A 371 -26.83 -19.89 -5.02
N VAL A 372 -27.37 -19.01 -5.83
CA VAL A 372 -27.24 -17.55 -5.67
C VAL A 372 -28.22 -17.06 -4.62
N ALA A 373 -27.76 -16.23 -3.70
CA ALA A 373 -28.57 -15.56 -2.69
C ALA A 373 -28.10 -14.11 -2.51
N THR A 374 -28.90 -13.31 -1.82
CA THR A 374 -28.60 -11.93 -1.46
C THR A 374 -28.78 -11.71 0.03
N ALA A 375 -27.94 -10.86 0.60
CA ALA A 375 -28.07 -10.41 1.99
C ALA A 375 -27.95 -8.88 2.05
N GLU A 376 -28.84 -8.23 2.79
CA GLU A 376 -28.68 -6.82 3.16
C GLU A 376 -27.78 -6.74 4.40
N VAL A 377 -26.66 -6.03 4.29
CA VAL A 377 -25.66 -5.92 5.34
C VAL A 377 -25.54 -4.47 5.77
N THR A 378 -25.71 -4.21 7.07
CA THR A 378 -25.37 -2.92 7.68
C THR A 378 -23.92 -2.99 8.14
N LEU A 379 -23.05 -2.22 7.52
CA LEU A 379 -21.61 -2.20 7.83
C LEU A 379 -21.37 -1.58 9.21
N LEU A 380 -20.40 -2.09 9.93
CA LEU A 380 -20.06 -1.65 11.27
C LEU A 380 -18.68 -0.95 11.28
N ASN A 381 -18.41 -0.19 12.32
CA ASN A 381 -17.07 0.29 12.59
C ASN A 381 -16.21 -0.82 13.23
N ARG A 382 -14.93 -0.55 13.47
CA ARG A 382 -14.00 -1.49 14.11
C ARG A 382 -14.36 -1.89 15.55
N PHE A 383 -15.29 -1.19 16.18
CA PHE A 383 -15.79 -1.48 17.53
C PHE A 383 -17.07 -2.31 17.53
N GLY A 384 -17.63 -2.63 16.36
CA GLY A 384 -18.80 -3.47 16.18
C GLY A 384 -20.13 -2.71 16.25
N ASP A 385 -20.11 -1.39 16.12
CA ASP A 385 -21.30 -0.54 16.07
C ASP A 385 -21.35 0.34 14.81
N THR A 386 -22.42 1.12 14.63
CA THR A 386 -22.67 1.97 13.48
C THR A 386 -22.26 3.44 13.69
N ASN A 387 -21.67 3.77 14.84
CA ASN A 387 -21.33 5.15 15.17
C ASN A 387 -20.12 5.63 14.35
N LEU A 388 -20.19 6.89 13.94
CA LEU A 388 -19.04 7.57 13.37
C LEU A 388 -18.05 7.95 14.49
N ILE A 389 -16.79 7.63 14.28
CA ILE A 389 -15.73 7.90 15.24
C ILE A 389 -15.28 9.35 15.05
N ARG A 390 -15.16 10.13 16.13
CA ARG A 390 -14.58 11.45 16.09
C ARG A 390 -13.28 11.45 16.87
N ARG A 391 -12.25 12.07 16.32
CA ARG A 391 -11.01 12.34 17.03
C ARG A 391 -11.30 13.25 18.20
N LYS A 392 -11.02 12.79 19.41
CA LYS A 392 -11.10 13.57 20.63
C LYS A 392 -9.69 13.84 21.13
N ILE A 393 -9.34 15.11 21.20
CA ILE A 393 -8.06 15.56 21.78
C ILE A 393 -8.35 16.14 23.14
N TYR A 394 -7.67 15.60 24.13
CA TYR A 394 -7.70 16.07 25.50
C TYR A 394 -6.41 16.85 25.77
N SER A 395 -6.52 18.11 26.13
CA SER A 395 -5.38 18.92 26.56
C SER A 395 -5.37 18.98 28.07
N ASP A 396 -4.31 18.50 28.71
CA ASP A 396 -4.14 18.59 30.14
C ASP A 396 -2.91 19.44 30.51
N VAL A 397 -3.13 20.51 31.25
CA VAL A 397 -2.08 21.47 31.63
C VAL A 397 -1.10 20.85 32.62
N ALA A 398 -1.56 20.03 33.55
CA ALA A 398 -0.73 19.41 34.59
C ALA A 398 0.18 18.33 33.96
N LEU A 399 -0.33 17.55 33.01
CA LEU A 399 0.47 16.64 32.23
C LEU A 399 1.39 17.36 31.24
N GLY A 400 1.01 18.56 30.80
CA GLY A 400 1.75 19.38 29.84
C GLY A 400 1.71 18.81 28.43
N ALA A 401 0.62 18.14 28.03
CA ALA A 401 0.53 17.48 26.73
C ALA A 401 -0.92 17.36 26.23
N ASN A 402 -1.04 17.08 24.96
CA ASN A 402 -2.28 16.62 24.34
C ASN A 402 -2.30 15.09 24.32
N LEU A 403 -3.48 14.53 24.55
CA LEU A 403 -3.72 13.09 24.54
C LEU A 403 -4.85 12.76 23.58
N GLU A 404 -4.73 11.66 22.85
CA GLU A 404 -5.79 11.14 21.98
C GLU A 404 -5.85 9.61 22.04
N ALA A 405 -7.04 9.07 21.93
CA ALA A 405 -7.22 7.63 21.80
C ALA A 405 -6.78 7.16 20.41
N VAL A 406 -5.88 6.18 20.36
CA VAL A 406 -5.45 5.49 19.14
C VAL A 406 -5.69 4.01 19.26
N GLU A 407 -5.51 3.25 18.18
CA GLU A 407 -5.83 1.82 18.14
C GLU A 407 -5.20 1.00 19.27
N TYR A 408 -3.95 1.32 19.62
CA TYR A 408 -3.18 0.53 20.60
C TYR A 408 -3.14 1.13 22.00
N GLY A 409 -3.71 2.31 22.23
CA GLY A 409 -3.67 2.99 23.52
C GLY A 409 -3.97 4.45 23.44
N VAL A 410 -3.22 5.27 24.19
CA VAL A 410 -3.37 6.73 24.26
C VAL A 410 -2.10 7.40 23.76
N LYS A 411 -2.19 8.09 22.63
CA LYS A 411 -1.08 8.87 22.07
C LYS A 411 -0.92 10.19 22.79
N VAL A 412 0.32 10.51 23.15
CA VAL A 412 0.73 11.77 23.77
C VAL A 412 1.49 12.60 22.75
N PHE A 413 1.12 13.86 22.56
CA PHE A 413 1.75 14.74 21.58
C PHE A 413 1.66 16.20 21.98
N LYS A 414 2.40 17.09 21.29
CA LYS A 414 2.56 18.50 21.66
C LYS A 414 2.96 18.66 23.13
N ILE A 415 3.99 17.89 23.53
CA ILE A 415 4.50 17.89 24.90
C ILE A 415 5.17 19.25 25.19
N LYS A 416 4.70 19.92 26.23
CA LYS A 416 5.24 21.18 26.75
C LYS A 416 5.79 20.96 28.17
N GLU A 417 6.15 22.05 28.86
CA GLU A 417 6.48 21.98 30.27
C GLU A 417 5.32 21.39 31.07
N GLY A 418 5.55 20.24 31.72
CA GLY A 418 4.55 19.52 32.50
C GLY A 418 5.09 18.23 33.07
N MET A 419 4.21 17.40 33.63
CA MET A 419 4.59 16.13 34.26
C MET A 419 5.22 15.16 33.29
N LEU A 420 4.63 14.97 32.08
CA LEU A 420 5.11 14.01 31.11
C LEU A 420 6.49 14.39 30.55
N ALA A 421 6.76 15.67 30.36
CA ALA A 421 8.09 16.14 29.98
C ALA A 421 9.14 15.84 31.07
N LYS A 422 8.79 16.05 32.36
CA LYS A 422 9.69 15.82 33.52
C LYS A 422 10.06 14.34 33.66
N VAL A 423 9.18 13.42 33.32
CA VAL A 423 9.43 11.98 33.39
C VAL A 423 10.02 11.41 32.08
N GLY A 424 10.29 12.27 31.11
CA GLY A 424 11.00 11.89 29.89
C GLY A 424 10.14 11.18 28.84
N VAL A 425 8.84 11.44 28.81
CA VAL A 425 7.98 10.89 27.74
C VAL A 425 8.35 11.56 26.41
N PRO A 426 8.68 10.78 25.37
CA PRO A 426 9.02 11.36 24.08
C PRO A 426 7.77 11.85 23.32
N GLU A 427 7.98 12.78 22.40
CA GLU A 427 6.92 13.25 21.48
C GLU A 427 6.32 12.09 20.67
N ASN A 428 5.01 12.10 20.48
CA ASN A 428 4.25 11.06 19.79
C ASN A 428 4.33 9.66 20.44
N TYR A 429 4.59 9.60 21.74
CA TYR A 429 4.58 8.33 22.49
C TYR A 429 3.15 7.82 22.68
N THR A 430 2.93 6.52 22.44
CA THR A 430 1.64 5.87 22.69
C THR A 430 1.69 5.05 23.96
N ILE A 431 0.97 5.48 24.99
CA ILE A 431 0.83 4.75 26.26
C ILE A 431 -0.10 3.55 26.01
N VAL A 432 0.37 2.34 26.26
CA VAL A 432 -0.42 1.10 26.11
C VAL A 432 -0.83 0.53 27.46
N TYR A 433 0.10 0.55 28.44
CA TYR A 433 -0.14 0.06 29.80
C TYR A 433 0.41 1.06 30.83
N ILE A 434 -0.32 1.21 31.92
CA ILE A 434 0.14 1.86 33.16
C ILE A 434 -0.04 0.85 34.29
N ASN A 435 1.05 0.51 35.02
CA ASN A 435 1.05 -0.46 36.10
C ASN A 435 0.38 -1.80 35.73
N ARG A 436 0.66 -2.30 34.50
CA ARG A 436 0.09 -3.52 33.90
C ARG A 436 -1.41 -3.45 33.55
N GLN A 437 -2.06 -2.31 33.76
CA GLN A 437 -3.43 -2.06 33.29
C GLN A 437 -3.38 -1.44 31.90
N ARG A 438 -4.13 -2.02 30.97
CA ARG A 438 -4.22 -1.48 29.61
C ARG A 438 -5.06 -0.20 29.63
N VAL A 439 -4.55 0.85 29.00
CA VAL A 439 -5.28 2.12 28.84
C VAL A 439 -5.78 2.26 27.40
N ARG A 440 -6.97 2.80 27.25
CA ARG A 440 -7.61 3.00 25.94
C ARG A 440 -8.18 4.39 25.78
N ASP A 441 -8.49 5.07 26.90
CA ASP A 441 -9.11 6.38 26.91
C ASP A 441 -8.15 7.41 27.51
N PRO A 442 -7.98 8.59 26.91
CA PRO A 442 -7.22 9.68 27.49
C PRO A 442 -7.69 10.09 28.90
N GLU A 443 -9.00 9.98 29.19
CA GLU A 443 -9.53 10.30 30.51
C GLU A 443 -8.98 9.35 31.58
N GLU A 444 -8.79 8.06 31.28
CA GLU A 444 -8.17 7.08 32.20
C GLU A 444 -6.74 7.49 32.56
N VAL A 445 -5.99 7.96 31.56
CA VAL A 445 -4.60 8.44 31.77
C VAL A 445 -4.60 9.68 32.65
N ILE A 446 -5.42 10.68 32.33
CA ILE A 446 -5.53 11.92 33.11
C ILE A 446 -5.94 11.62 34.55
N GLU A 447 -6.96 10.79 34.73
CA GLU A 447 -7.45 10.41 36.06
C GLU A 447 -6.39 9.64 36.86
N PHE A 448 -5.66 8.73 36.23
CA PHE A 448 -4.57 8.02 36.87
C PHE A 448 -3.50 8.98 37.40
N PHE A 449 -3.00 9.90 36.58
CA PHE A 449 -1.96 10.83 36.96
C PHE A 449 -2.41 11.85 38.06
N ASN A 450 -3.70 12.17 38.09
CA ASN A 450 -4.27 13.05 39.09
C ASN A 450 -4.46 12.39 40.46
N LYS A 451 -4.70 11.08 40.50
CA LYS A 451 -5.05 10.35 41.72
C LYS A 451 -3.92 9.49 42.30
N TYR A 452 -3.07 8.97 41.45
CA TYR A 452 -2.08 7.96 41.87
C TYR A 452 -0.82 8.62 42.43
N LYS A 453 -0.30 8.03 43.52
CA LYS A 453 0.98 8.35 44.13
C LYS A 453 1.80 7.09 44.26
N GLY A 454 3.09 7.18 43.98
CA GLY A 454 3.98 6.01 44.07
C GLY A 454 4.73 5.69 42.80
N ARG A 455 5.26 4.48 42.73
CA ARG A 455 6.04 3.97 41.58
C ARG A 455 5.11 3.67 40.41
N VAL A 456 5.42 4.22 39.25
CA VAL A 456 4.69 4.00 38.00
C VAL A 456 5.58 3.28 37.01
N LEU A 457 5.06 2.20 36.44
CA LEU A 457 5.62 1.53 35.27
C LEU A 457 4.70 1.78 34.09
N MET A 458 5.11 2.67 33.21
CA MET A 458 4.40 2.99 31.98
C MET A 458 5.06 2.27 30.80
N GLN A 459 4.27 1.52 30.03
CA GLN A 459 4.74 0.79 28.85
C GLN A 459 4.02 1.34 27.63
N GLY A 460 4.76 1.58 26.57
CA GLY A 460 4.19 2.14 25.36
C GLY A 460 5.13 2.02 24.17
N LEU A 461 4.73 2.69 23.10
CA LEU A 461 5.40 2.66 21.82
C LEU A 461 5.90 4.07 21.48
N THR A 462 7.10 4.16 20.97
CA THR A 462 7.61 5.40 20.35
C THR A 462 6.92 5.66 19.01
N SER A 463 7.16 6.82 18.40
CA SER A 463 6.71 7.14 17.04
C SER A 463 7.16 6.09 16.01
N SER A 464 8.29 5.44 16.25
CA SER A 464 8.84 4.34 15.44
C SER A 464 8.31 2.95 15.81
N LYS A 465 7.21 2.88 16.57
CA LYS A 465 6.58 1.62 17.03
C LYS A 465 7.49 0.72 17.91
N GLN A 466 8.62 1.24 18.40
CA GLN A 466 9.49 0.52 19.32
C GLN A 466 8.93 0.56 20.73
N GLN A 467 8.99 -0.58 21.43
CA GLN A 467 8.59 -0.62 22.83
C GLN A 467 9.58 0.15 23.70
N LEU A 468 9.07 1.11 24.46
CA LEU A 468 9.82 1.90 25.42
C LEU A 468 9.13 1.88 26.79
N PRO A 469 9.60 1.09 27.75
CA PRO A 469 9.11 1.17 29.12
C PRO A 469 9.72 2.40 29.82
N LEU A 470 8.90 3.13 30.55
CA LEU A 470 9.30 4.26 31.38
C LEU A 470 8.94 3.97 32.85
N GLU A 471 9.89 4.16 33.73
CA GLU A 471 9.70 3.95 35.17
C GLU A 471 10.02 5.24 35.91
N PHE A 472 9.09 5.71 36.75
CA PHE A 472 9.23 6.92 37.52
C PHE A 472 8.39 6.89 38.80
N TYR A 473 8.52 7.91 39.66
CA TYR A 473 7.79 8.02 40.90
C TYR A 473 6.96 9.32 40.94
N LEU A 474 5.65 9.18 41.15
CA LEU A 474 4.71 10.29 41.35
C LEU A 474 4.64 10.65 42.83
N ARG A 475 4.89 11.91 43.13
CA ARG A 475 4.87 12.46 44.51
C ARG A 475 3.51 13.00 44.89
#